data_8375e838eabe2246a731faf600fdf55f
#
_entry.id   8375e838eabe2246a731faf600fdf55f
#
_cell.length_a   1.000
_cell.length_b   1.000
_cell.length_c   1.000
_cell.angle_alpha   90.00
_cell.angle_beta   90.00
_cell.angle_gamma   90.00
#
_symmetry.space_group_name_H-M   'P 1'
#
loop_
_entity.id
_entity.type
_entity.pdbx_description
1 polymer ?
#
loop_
_entity_poly.entity_id
_entity_poly.type
_entity_poly.pdbx_seq_one_letter_code
_entity_poly.pdbx_strand_id
1 'polypeptide(L)'
;MDLQIIKIASNNKNQKDIKNYTHKIKNKNSICGDEIIISLLIKKNIIKDIGYNCKSCVFCQASINLLSKKVTKMDIISTINLCNKVIDSYQIKDGKFDKKINFFKKILTKDNFARKDCLLLPFVTLRKLLTLNDRKN
;
A
#
# COMPACT_ATOMS: atom_id res chain seq x y z
N MET A 1 14.07 -12.04 12.04
CA MET A 1 13.07 -11.50 11.12
C MET A 1 11.87 -12.43 11.04
N ASP A 2 10.69 -11.85 11.00
CA ASP A 2 9.44 -12.62 10.95
C ASP A 2 9.31 -13.37 9.61
N LEU A 3 9.15 -14.71 9.68
CA LEU A 3 8.95 -15.52 8.48
C LEU A 3 7.68 -15.15 7.71
N GLN A 4 6.66 -14.64 8.40
CA GLN A 4 5.42 -14.17 7.77
C GLN A 4 5.69 -13.02 6.79
N ILE A 5 6.52 -12.08 7.19
CA ILE A 5 6.89 -10.93 6.34
C ILE A 5 7.59 -11.43 5.07
N ILE A 6 8.55 -12.33 5.21
CA ILE A 6 9.31 -12.87 4.07
C ILE A 6 8.37 -13.62 3.12
N LYS A 7 7.48 -14.43 3.66
CA LYS A 7 6.52 -15.20 2.87
C LYS A 7 5.58 -14.29 2.07
N ILE A 8 5.06 -13.25 2.72
CA ILE A 8 4.17 -12.29 2.05
C ILE A 8 4.94 -11.51 0.99
N ALA A 9 6.15 -11.05 1.30
CA ALA A 9 6.97 -10.29 0.36
C ALA A 9 7.37 -11.11 -0.88
N SER A 10 7.47 -12.43 -0.74
CA SER A 10 7.83 -13.34 -1.84
C SER A 10 6.73 -13.52 -2.87
N ASN A 11 5.49 -13.21 -2.52
CA ASN A 11 4.36 -13.34 -3.44
C ASN A 11 4.23 -12.06 -4.26
N ASN A 12 4.83 -12.06 -5.44
CA ASN A 12 4.98 -10.88 -6.29
C ASN A 12 4.05 -10.86 -7.50
N LYS A 13 2.86 -11.42 -7.38
CA LYS A 13 1.88 -11.51 -8.48
C LYS A 13 1.61 -10.15 -9.13
N ASN A 14 1.49 -9.09 -8.35
CA ASN A 14 1.19 -7.75 -8.84
C ASN A 14 2.43 -6.88 -9.03
N GLN A 15 3.63 -7.45 -8.91
CA GLN A 15 4.89 -6.76 -9.20
C GLN A 15 5.09 -6.77 -10.71
N LYS A 16 4.45 -5.83 -11.39
CA LYS A 16 4.41 -5.77 -12.85
C LYS A 16 4.20 -4.33 -13.30
N ASP A 17 4.54 -4.06 -14.54
CA ASP A 17 4.20 -2.80 -15.21
C ASP A 17 2.87 -2.96 -15.95
N ILE A 18 1.97 -1.99 -15.76
CA ILE A 18 0.73 -1.92 -16.53
C ILE A 18 0.94 -0.89 -17.63
N LYS A 19 0.91 -1.32 -18.90
CA LYS A 19 1.15 -0.43 -20.03
C LYS A 19 0.00 0.54 -20.29
N ASN A 20 -1.22 0.12 -20.00
CA ASN A 20 -2.43 0.91 -20.24
C ASN A 20 -2.93 1.60 -18.96
N TYR A 21 -2.02 1.98 -18.07
CA TYR A 21 -2.40 2.63 -16.84
C TYR A 21 -3.10 3.98 -17.08
N THR A 22 -4.02 4.31 -16.18
CA THR A 22 -4.66 5.63 -16.14
C THR A 22 -4.00 6.56 -15.11
N HIS A 23 -3.40 5.98 -14.09
CA HIS A 23 -2.79 6.69 -12.97
C HIS A 23 -1.46 6.04 -12.63
N LYS A 24 -0.44 6.86 -12.38
CA LYS A 24 0.88 6.36 -12.01
C LYS A 24 1.58 7.35 -11.09
N ILE A 25 2.26 6.85 -10.07
CA ILE A 25 3.05 7.67 -9.16
C ILE A 25 4.34 6.96 -8.77
N LYS A 26 5.40 7.74 -8.60
CA LYS A 26 6.64 7.30 -8.01
C LYS A 26 6.82 8.06 -6.69
N ASN A 27 7.12 7.34 -5.62
CA ASN A 27 7.31 7.96 -4.31
C ASN A 27 8.49 7.33 -3.58
N LYS A 28 9.21 8.15 -2.86
CA LYS A 28 10.38 7.72 -2.10
C LYS A 28 10.24 8.17 -0.65
N ASN A 29 10.54 7.26 0.28
CA ASN A 29 10.57 7.59 1.70
C ASN A 29 11.96 8.13 2.03
N SER A 30 12.03 9.40 2.48
CA SER A 30 13.30 10.05 2.82
C SER A 30 13.97 9.46 4.06
N ILE A 31 13.22 8.80 4.92
CA ILE A 31 13.74 8.23 6.18
C ILE A 31 14.46 6.91 5.91
N CYS A 32 13.82 5.97 5.21
CA CYS A 32 14.37 4.64 4.97
C CYS A 32 14.98 4.47 3.57
N GLY A 33 14.76 5.41 2.66
CA GLY A 33 15.26 5.34 1.30
C GLY A 33 14.49 4.42 0.38
N ASP A 34 13.42 3.79 0.87
CA ASP A 34 12.58 2.93 0.04
C ASP A 34 11.89 3.74 -1.04
N GLU A 35 11.77 3.14 -2.23
CA GLU A 35 11.14 3.79 -3.40
C GLU A 35 10.14 2.84 -4.01
N ILE A 36 8.94 3.35 -4.32
CA ILE A 36 7.91 2.56 -4.98
C ILE A 36 7.31 3.32 -6.15
N ILE A 37 6.87 2.56 -7.14
CA ILE A 37 6.11 3.05 -8.29
C ILE A 37 4.80 2.26 -8.29
N ILE A 38 3.66 2.95 -8.29
CA ILE A 38 2.35 2.33 -8.36
C ILE A 38 1.67 2.78 -9.64
N SER A 39 1.15 1.83 -10.41
CA SER A 39 0.37 2.06 -11.62
C SER A 39 -1.02 1.48 -11.44
N LEU A 40 -2.04 2.25 -11.80
CA LEU A 40 -3.43 1.83 -11.68
C LEU A 40 -4.14 1.93 -13.03
N LEU A 41 -5.02 0.99 -13.28
CA LEU A 41 -6.02 1.11 -14.33
C LEU A 41 -7.37 1.32 -13.65
N ILE A 42 -7.90 2.55 -13.77
CA ILE A 42 -9.16 2.92 -13.14
C ILE A 42 -10.21 3.14 -14.23
N LYS A 43 -11.37 2.49 -14.08
CA LYS A 43 -12.52 2.67 -14.96
C LYS A 43 -13.79 2.76 -14.10
N LYS A 44 -14.62 3.78 -14.36
CA LYS A 44 -15.89 3.99 -13.63
C LYS A 44 -15.66 4.04 -12.11
N ASN A 45 -14.58 4.73 -11.68
CA ASN A 45 -14.20 4.89 -10.27
C ASN A 45 -13.82 3.58 -9.56
N ILE A 46 -13.53 2.52 -10.34
CA ILE A 46 -13.12 1.22 -9.80
C ILE A 46 -11.68 0.94 -10.23
N ILE A 47 -10.86 0.47 -9.31
CA ILE A 47 -9.50 0.00 -9.61
C ILE A 47 -9.62 -1.36 -10.29
N LYS A 48 -9.44 -1.38 -11.60
CA LYS A 48 -9.55 -2.61 -12.40
C LYS A 48 -8.29 -3.45 -12.34
N ASP A 49 -7.14 -2.79 -12.29
CA ASP A 49 -5.85 -3.46 -12.22
C ASP A 49 -4.85 -2.58 -11.50
N ILE A 50 -3.85 -3.20 -10.89
CA ILE A 50 -2.79 -2.53 -10.16
C ILE A 50 -1.46 -3.24 -10.45
N GLY A 51 -0.44 -2.44 -10.71
CA GLY A 51 0.92 -2.94 -10.81
C GLY A 51 1.83 -2.10 -9.94
N TYR A 52 2.95 -2.67 -9.52
CA TYR A 52 3.94 -1.93 -8.76
C TYR A 52 5.33 -2.42 -9.05
N ASN A 53 6.29 -1.52 -8.85
CA ASN A 53 7.72 -1.84 -8.78
C ASN A 53 8.27 -1.12 -7.56
N CYS A 54 9.23 -1.74 -6.89
CA CYS A 54 9.81 -1.14 -5.71
C CYS A 54 11.30 -1.47 -5.57
N LYS A 55 12.05 -0.49 -5.09
CA LYS A 55 13.41 -0.65 -4.60
C LYS A 55 13.32 -0.42 -3.09
N SER A 56 13.05 -1.48 -2.34
CA SER A 56 12.64 -1.33 -0.96
C SER A 56 13.01 -2.54 -0.13
N CYS A 57 12.89 -2.36 1.21
CA CYS A 57 13.09 -3.45 2.14
C CYS A 57 11.93 -4.45 2.08
N VAL A 58 12.13 -5.59 2.71
CA VAL A 58 11.14 -6.67 2.72
C VAL A 58 9.80 -6.24 3.36
N PHE A 59 9.82 -5.31 4.32
CA PHE A 59 8.60 -4.82 4.96
C PHE A 59 7.74 -4.05 3.97
N CYS A 60 8.34 -3.17 3.19
CA CYS A 60 7.62 -2.42 2.17
C CYS A 60 7.08 -3.35 1.08
N GLN A 61 7.88 -4.33 0.66
CA GLN A 61 7.46 -5.33 -0.33
C GLN A 61 6.24 -6.11 0.15
N ALA A 62 6.26 -6.58 1.40
CA ALA A 62 5.12 -7.29 1.98
C ALA A 62 3.88 -6.41 2.01
N SER A 63 4.04 -5.16 2.40
CA SER A 63 2.95 -4.20 2.52
C SER A 63 2.28 -3.91 1.17
N ILE A 64 3.08 -3.58 0.15
CA ILE A 64 2.54 -3.27 -1.18
C ILE A 64 1.88 -4.50 -1.80
N ASN A 65 2.42 -5.69 -1.54
CA ASN A 65 1.81 -6.91 -2.04
C ASN A 65 0.40 -7.11 -1.47
N LEU A 66 0.25 -7.01 -0.15
CA LEU A 66 -1.07 -7.13 0.47
C LEU A 66 -2.02 -6.03 0.03
N LEU A 67 -1.54 -4.78 -0.02
CA LEU A 67 -2.36 -3.65 -0.44
C LEU A 67 -2.87 -3.86 -1.87
N SER A 68 -2.01 -4.28 -2.79
CA SER A 68 -2.39 -4.49 -4.18
C SER A 68 -3.49 -5.55 -4.33
N LYS A 69 -3.41 -6.61 -3.52
CA LYS A 69 -4.45 -7.64 -3.53
C LYS A 69 -5.78 -7.13 -2.99
N LYS A 70 -5.72 -6.32 -1.93
CA LYS A 70 -6.93 -5.83 -1.25
C LYS A 70 -7.69 -4.84 -2.12
N VAL A 71 -7.00 -3.91 -2.80
CA VAL A 71 -7.66 -2.80 -3.48
C VAL A 71 -8.09 -3.13 -4.91
N THR A 72 -7.65 -4.24 -5.47
CA THR A 72 -8.13 -4.65 -6.80
C THR A 72 -9.64 -4.84 -6.77
N LYS A 73 -10.35 -4.18 -7.68
CA LYS A 73 -11.81 -4.13 -7.79
C LYS A 73 -12.51 -3.27 -6.74
N MET A 74 -11.76 -2.53 -5.92
CA MET A 74 -12.35 -1.56 -5.01
C MET A 74 -12.58 -0.22 -5.70
N ASP A 75 -13.57 0.53 -5.22
CA ASP A 75 -13.80 1.90 -5.68
C ASP A 75 -12.78 2.87 -5.05
N ILE A 76 -12.64 4.03 -5.68
CA ILE A 76 -11.63 5.02 -5.26
C ILE A 76 -11.88 5.50 -3.83
N ILE A 77 -13.11 5.86 -3.49
CA ILE A 77 -13.44 6.41 -2.17
C ILE A 77 -13.16 5.40 -1.06
N SER A 78 -13.61 4.15 -1.25
CA SER A 78 -13.36 3.09 -0.27
C SER A 78 -11.86 2.82 -0.10
N THR A 79 -11.10 2.92 -1.19
CA THR A 79 -9.65 2.72 -1.14
C THR A 79 -8.97 3.83 -0.35
N ILE A 80 -9.37 5.10 -0.58
CA ILE A 80 -8.84 6.22 0.20
C ILE A 80 -9.15 6.05 1.68
N ASN A 81 -10.38 5.66 2.01
CA ASN A 81 -10.79 5.43 3.40
C ASN A 81 -9.99 4.30 4.04
N LEU A 82 -9.73 3.22 3.31
CA LEU A 82 -8.90 2.13 3.77
C LEU A 82 -7.48 2.60 4.10
N CYS A 83 -6.88 3.36 3.20
CA CYS A 83 -5.54 3.90 3.41
C CYS A 83 -5.49 4.80 4.64
N ASN A 84 -6.47 5.70 4.80
CA ASN A 84 -6.56 6.58 5.96
C ASN A 84 -6.65 5.78 7.25
N LYS A 85 -7.48 4.74 7.27
CA LYS A 85 -7.66 3.89 8.44
C LYS A 85 -6.37 3.19 8.84
N VAL A 86 -5.67 2.61 7.88
CA VAL A 86 -4.39 1.94 8.15
C VAL A 86 -3.37 2.94 8.67
N ILE A 87 -3.23 4.08 8.01
CA ILE A 87 -2.26 5.10 8.40
C ILE A 87 -2.54 5.59 9.82
N ASP A 88 -3.79 5.94 10.11
CA ASP A 88 -4.17 6.45 11.43
C ASP A 88 -3.99 5.39 12.53
N SER A 89 -4.36 4.14 12.25
CA SER A 89 -4.30 3.06 13.24
C SER A 89 -2.87 2.68 13.60
N TYR A 90 -1.92 2.82 12.68
CA TYR A 90 -0.55 2.35 12.89
C TYR A 90 0.42 3.46 13.24
N GLN A 91 -0.05 4.67 13.57
CA GLN A 91 0.82 5.76 14.03
C GLN A 91 1.23 5.61 15.48
N ILE A 92 0.42 4.94 16.30
CA ILE A 92 0.61 4.76 17.73
C ILE A 92 0.87 3.29 18.01
N LYS A 93 2.03 2.97 18.66
CA LYS A 93 2.44 1.59 18.92
C LYS A 93 1.39 0.76 19.65
N ASP A 94 0.70 1.36 20.62
CA ASP A 94 -0.32 0.68 21.43
C ASP A 94 -1.74 1.01 21.00
N GLY A 95 -1.90 1.56 19.79
CA GLY A 95 -3.20 1.87 19.24
C GLY A 95 -4.05 0.61 19.01
N LYS A 96 -5.36 0.76 19.14
CA LYS A 96 -6.28 -0.35 18.86
C LYS A 96 -6.33 -0.63 17.35
N PHE A 97 -6.24 -1.90 17.00
CA PHE A 97 -6.31 -2.34 15.62
C PHE A 97 -7.78 -2.45 15.18
N ASP A 98 -8.16 -1.69 14.16
CA ASP A 98 -9.53 -1.69 13.64
C ASP A 98 -9.80 -3.00 12.88
N LYS A 99 -10.92 -3.65 13.19
CA LYS A 99 -11.33 -4.90 12.51
C LYS A 99 -11.45 -4.73 10.99
N LYS A 100 -11.76 -3.53 10.52
CA LYS A 100 -11.92 -3.26 9.09
C LYS A 100 -10.61 -3.39 8.32
N ILE A 101 -9.46 -3.36 9.02
CA ILE A 101 -8.15 -3.51 8.39
C ILE A 101 -7.45 -4.82 8.79
N ASN A 102 -8.21 -5.81 9.25
CA ASN A 102 -7.68 -7.13 9.64
C ASN A 102 -6.90 -7.82 8.52
N PHE A 103 -7.16 -7.48 7.27
CA PHE A 103 -6.41 -8.02 6.14
C PHE A 103 -4.91 -7.78 6.28
N PHE A 104 -4.52 -6.72 6.99
CA PHE A 104 -3.12 -6.33 7.15
C PHE A 104 -2.55 -6.69 8.52
N LYS A 105 -3.29 -7.41 9.36
CA LYS A 105 -2.86 -7.67 10.75
C LYS A 105 -1.55 -8.43 10.86
N LYS A 106 -1.20 -9.23 9.85
CA LYS A 106 0.03 -10.02 9.87
C LYS A 106 1.28 -9.17 9.68
N ILE A 107 1.15 -8.01 9.06
CA ILE A 107 2.29 -7.11 8.84
C ILE A 107 2.27 -5.92 9.80
N LEU A 108 1.09 -5.45 10.22
CA LEU A 108 0.95 -4.28 11.09
C LEU A 108 0.92 -4.72 12.55
N THR A 109 1.99 -5.35 13.00
CA THR A 109 2.12 -5.85 14.36
C THR A 109 2.91 -4.87 15.23
N LYS A 110 2.83 -5.04 16.55
CA LYS A 110 3.64 -4.26 17.48
C LYS A 110 5.13 -4.51 17.25
N ASP A 111 5.51 -5.75 16.92
CA ASP A 111 6.90 -6.13 16.67
C ASP A 111 7.48 -5.41 15.45
N ASN A 112 6.65 -5.09 14.48
CA ASN A 112 7.07 -4.43 13.24
C ASN A 112 6.98 -2.91 13.31
N PHE A 113 6.57 -2.35 14.44
CA PHE A 113 6.32 -0.91 14.57
C PHE A 113 7.55 -0.05 14.28
N ALA A 114 8.76 -0.55 14.56
CA ALA A 114 10.00 0.15 14.23
C ALA A 114 10.16 0.37 12.73
N ARG A 115 9.45 -0.42 11.91
CA ARG A 115 9.45 -0.33 10.45
C ARG A 115 8.17 0.31 9.91
N LYS A 116 7.45 1.07 10.74
CA LYS A 116 6.17 1.65 10.33
C LYS A 116 6.27 2.51 9.07
N ASP A 117 7.36 3.26 8.91
CA ASP A 117 7.52 4.11 7.73
C ASP A 117 7.60 3.29 6.44
N CYS A 118 8.30 2.14 6.48
CA CYS A 118 8.37 1.22 5.35
C CYS A 118 7.01 0.57 5.09
N LEU A 119 6.34 0.14 6.17
CA LEU A 119 5.04 -0.53 6.07
C LEU A 119 3.94 0.41 5.58
N LEU A 120 3.99 1.68 5.96
CA LEU A 120 2.96 2.65 5.59
C LEU A 120 3.23 3.33 4.24
N LEU A 121 4.43 3.22 3.69
CA LEU A 121 4.77 3.89 2.43
C LEU A 121 3.79 3.56 1.29
N PRO A 122 3.42 2.28 1.06
CA PRO A 122 2.44 1.97 0.01
C PRO A 122 1.08 2.64 0.22
N PHE A 123 0.61 2.69 1.46
CA PHE A 123 -0.68 3.30 1.79
C PHE A 123 -0.65 4.81 1.57
N VAL A 124 0.41 5.46 2.01
CA VAL A 124 0.61 6.91 1.82
C VAL A 124 0.69 7.24 0.33
N THR A 125 1.42 6.42 -0.42
CA THR A 125 1.63 6.62 -1.86
C THR A 125 0.33 6.44 -2.64
N LEU A 126 -0.41 5.39 -2.35
CA LEU A 126 -1.69 5.13 -3.02
C LEU A 126 -2.70 6.23 -2.72
N ARG A 127 -2.80 6.63 -1.45
CA ARG A 127 -3.68 7.74 -1.06
C ARG A 127 -3.33 9.02 -1.82
N LYS A 128 -2.04 9.34 -1.91
CA LYS A 128 -1.58 10.52 -2.62
C LYS A 128 -1.98 10.47 -4.10
N LEU A 129 -1.79 9.33 -4.74
CA LEU A 129 -2.14 9.15 -6.15
C LEU A 129 -3.63 9.38 -6.39
N LEU A 130 -4.47 8.77 -5.57
CA LEU A 130 -5.93 8.89 -5.72
C LEU A 130 -6.43 10.29 -5.38
N THR A 131 -5.85 10.93 -4.37
CA THR A 131 -6.25 12.27 -3.95
C THR A 131 -5.81 13.33 -4.95
N LEU A 132 -4.60 13.24 -5.50
CA LEU A 132 -4.11 14.17 -6.51
C LEU A 132 -4.98 14.13 -7.76
N ASN A 133 -5.43 12.94 -8.14
CA ASN A 133 -6.24 12.78 -9.34
C ASN A 133 -7.64 13.38 -9.16
N ASP A 134 -8.21 13.27 -7.96
CA ASP A 134 -9.50 13.89 -7.63
C ASP A 134 -9.45 15.41 -7.78
N ARG A 135 -8.31 16.02 -7.46
CA ARG A 135 -8.14 17.48 -7.55
C ARG A 135 -8.07 17.99 -8.99
N LYS A 136 -7.73 17.12 -9.94
CA LYS A 136 -7.62 17.49 -11.37
C LYS A 136 -8.94 17.42 -12.12
N ASN A 137 -9.91 16.83 -11.49
CA ASN A 137 -11.27 16.71 -12.03
C ASN A 137 -12.16 17.73 -11.33
#